data_fd1b048aa2c8030203bbc91566749864
#
_entry.id   fd1b048aa2c8030203bbc91566749864
#
_cell.length_a   1.000
_cell.length_b   1.000
_cell.length_c   1.000
_cell.angle_alpha   90.00
_cell.angle_beta   90.00
_cell.angle_gamma   90.00
#
_symmetry.space_group_name_H-M   'P 1'
#
loop_
_entity.id
_entity.type
_entity.pdbx_description
1 polymer ?
#
loop_
_entity_poly.entity_id
_entity_poly.type
_entity_poly.pdbx_seq_one_letter_code
_entity_poly.pdbx_strand_id
1 'polypeptide(L)'
;MTDNLTGVWDGTYVQSQVGMVTFLATLIDSGGALGGNVTEPCILPGCLVGGTHNASIAGHRSGSAVSFIKRYEPSGCGYDTVTYEGVVNADATEIDGRWRLPGLSGTFLMVRSTKPATAVVAEERTKERAR
;
A
#
# COMPACT_ATOMS: atom_id res chain seq x y z
N MET A 1 6.29 13.29 20.35
CA MET A 1 6.70 13.42 18.95
C MET A 1 6.26 12.19 18.19
N THR A 2 5.52 12.37 17.11
CA THR A 2 5.05 11.25 16.33
C THR A 2 6.19 10.73 15.45
N ASP A 3 6.40 9.44 15.44
CA ASP A 3 7.43 8.84 14.62
C ASP A 3 7.13 9.05 13.13
N ASN A 4 8.20 9.21 12.38
CA ASN A 4 8.13 9.36 10.93
C ASN A 4 7.67 8.05 10.30
N LEU A 5 6.82 8.12 9.28
CA LEU A 5 6.25 6.94 8.62
C LEU A 5 7.12 6.39 7.50
N THR A 6 8.27 7.00 7.23
CA THR A 6 9.16 6.53 6.18
C THR A 6 9.61 5.10 6.45
N GLY A 7 9.46 4.23 5.47
CA GLY A 7 9.85 2.84 5.57
C GLY A 7 9.00 1.93 4.72
N VAL A 8 9.19 0.64 4.94
CA VAL A 8 8.47 -0.41 4.22
C VAL A 8 7.33 -0.91 5.09
N TRP A 9 6.17 -1.08 4.48
CA TRP A 9 4.95 -1.49 5.16
C TRP A 9 4.32 -2.68 4.45
N ASP A 10 3.97 -3.70 5.21
CA ASP A 10 3.19 -4.82 4.72
C ASP A 10 1.73 -4.49 4.88
N GLY A 11 0.99 -4.52 3.80
CA GLY A 11 -0.40 -4.11 3.78
C GLY A 11 -1.34 -5.20 3.33
N THR A 12 -2.60 -5.05 3.76
CA THR A 12 -3.71 -5.85 3.27
C THR A 12 -4.91 -4.93 3.08
N TYR A 13 -5.71 -5.23 2.07
CA TYR A 13 -7.04 -4.62 1.98
C TYR A 13 -8.06 -5.68 1.69
N VAL A 14 -9.31 -5.41 2.06
CA VAL A 14 -10.41 -6.33 1.85
C VAL A 14 -11.36 -5.73 0.82
N GLN A 15 -11.66 -6.54 -0.19
CA GLN A 15 -12.65 -6.21 -1.20
C GLN A 15 -13.67 -7.34 -1.24
N SER A 16 -14.95 -7.01 -1.15
CA SER A 16 -16.01 -7.99 -0.98
C SER A 16 -16.07 -9.05 -2.09
N GLN A 17 -15.68 -8.72 -3.31
CA GLN A 17 -15.74 -9.63 -4.44
C GLN A 17 -14.53 -10.55 -4.57
N VAL A 18 -13.41 -10.16 -3.97
CA VAL A 18 -12.14 -10.84 -4.15
C VAL A 18 -11.63 -11.43 -2.84
N GLY A 19 -11.97 -10.81 -1.70
CA GLY A 19 -11.45 -11.16 -0.40
C GLY A 19 -10.25 -10.30 -0.03
N MET A 20 -9.29 -10.90 0.65
CA MET A 20 -8.11 -10.19 1.15
C MET A 20 -7.03 -10.12 0.08
N VAL A 21 -6.48 -8.92 -0.14
CA VAL A 21 -5.38 -8.70 -1.07
C VAL A 21 -4.21 -8.14 -0.29
N THR A 22 -3.03 -8.70 -0.48
CA THR A 22 -1.81 -8.21 0.16
C THR A 22 -1.08 -7.25 -0.77
N PHE A 23 -0.35 -6.30 -0.18
CA PHE A 23 0.48 -5.38 -0.93
C PHE A 23 1.71 -5.00 -0.12
N LEU A 24 2.71 -4.49 -0.81
CA LEU A 24 3.91 -3.96 -0.20
C LEU A 24 3.97 -2.47 -0.51
N ALA A 25 4.11 -1.66 0.52
CA ALA A 25 4.19 -0.20 0.36
C ALA A 25 5.52 0.32 0.86
N THR A 26 6.06 1.30 0.15
CA THR A 26 7.18 2.11 0.63
C THR A 26 6.65 3.51 0.82
N LEU A 27 6.71 4.01 2.06
CA LEU A 27 6.27 5.36 2.39
C LEU A 27 7.45 6.28 2.59
N ILE A 28 7.30 7.51 2.14
CA ILE A 28 8.24 8.60 2.38
C ILE A 28 7.43 9.70 3.07
N ASP A 29 7.80 10.02 4.31
CA ASP A 29 7.13 11.02 5.13
C ASP A 29 8.06 12.21 5.27
N SER A 30 7.70 13.30 4.62
CA SER A 30 8.49 14.53 4.63
C SER A 30 7.71 15.60 5.37
N GLY A 31 7.81 15.60 6.70
CA GLY A 31 7.13 16.61 7.53
C GLY A 31 5.60 16.53 7.45
N GLY A 32 5.05 15.37 7.24
CA GLY A 32 3.62 15.16 7.09
C GLY A 32 3.15 15.00 5.65
N ALA A 33 3.96 15.37 4.67
CA ALA A 33 3.67 15.07 3.28
C ALA A 33 4.05 13.63 3.01
N LEU A 34 3.12 12.82 2.51
CA LEU A 34 3.33 11.41 2.23
C LEU A 34 3.48 11.16 0.74
N GLY A 35 4.49 10.37 0.39
CA GLY A 35 4.68 9.87 -0.95
C GLY A 35 5.10 8.41 -0.90
N GLY A 36 5.28 7.80 -2.05
CA GLY A 36 5.81 6.45 -2.11
C GLY A 36 5.18 5.59 -3.19
N ASN A 37 5.34 4.30 -3.03
CA ASN A 37 4.93 3.30 -4.00
C ASN A 37 4.23 2.14 -3.34
N VAL A 38 3.37 1.48 -4.10
CA VAL A 38 2.72 0.22 -3.72
C VAL A 38 2.95 -0.78 -4.84
N THR A 39 3.26 -2.02 -4.45
CA THR A 39 3.30 -3.15 -5.37
C THR A 39 2.30 -4.19 -4.88
N GLU A 40 1.44 -4.68 -5.76
CA GLU A 40 0.43 -5.67 -5.40
C GLU A 40 0.17 -6.64 -6.56
N PRO A 41 -0.36 -7.84 -6.28
CA PRO A 41 -0.69 -8.78 -7.34
C PRO A 41 -1.83 -8.25 -8.22
N CYS A 42 -1.78 -8.58 -9.51
CA CYS A 42 -2.85 -8.23 -10.42
C CYS A 42 -3.98 -9.23 -10.26
N ILE A 43 -5.16 -8.76 -9.87
CA ILE A 43 -6.33 -9.58 -9.58
C ILE A 43 -7.49 -9.33 -10.53
N LEU A 44 -7.38 -8.35 -11.43
CA LEU A 44 -8.46 -8.01 -12.35
C LEU A 44 -8.41 -8.86 -13.62
N PRO A 45 -9.59 -9.16 -14.21
CA PRO A 45 -9.63 -9.78 -15.54
C PRO A 45 -8.87 -8.90 -16.54
N GLY A 46 -8.14 -9.54 -17.45
CA GLY A 46 -7.36 -8.84 -18.44
C GLY A 46 -5.92 -8.59 -18.04
N CYS A 47 -5.58 -8.75 -16.77
CA CYS A 47 -4.19 -8.68 -16.33
C CYS A 47 -3.47 -9.99 -16.63
N LEU A 48 -2.15 -9.92 -16.74
CA LEU A 48 -1.34 -11.13 -16.83
C LEU A 48 -1.46 -11.94 -15.55
N VAL A 49 -1.71 -13.23 -15.69
CA VAL A 49 -1.75 -14.14 -14.55
C VAL A 49 -0.37 -14.15 -13.87
N GLY A 50 -0.37 -13.92 -12.56
CA GLY A 50 0.86 -13.82 -11.79
C GLY A 50 1.58 -12.50 -11.93
N GLY A 51 1.01 -11.55 -12.66
CA GLY A 51 1.59 -10.21 -12.79
C GLY A 51 1.37 -9.37 -11.54
N THR A 52 2.04 -8.22 -11.50
CA THR A 52 1.91 -7.26 -10.41
C THR A 52 1.51 -5.89 -10.96
N HIS A 53 0.86 -5.10 -10.10
CA HIS A 53 0.60 -3.70 -10.34
C HIS A 53 1.50 -2.85 -9.49
N ASN A 54 1.91 -1.72 -10.04
CA ASN A 54 2.54 -0.67 -9.27
C ASN A 54 1.60 0.52 -9.18
N ALA A 55 1.68 1.20 -8.06
CA ALA A 55 0.89 2.40 -7.85
C ALA A 55 1.74 3.42 -7.09
N SER A 56 1.42 4.69 -7.27
CA SER A 56 2.03 5.77 -6.50
C SER A 56 1.13 6.18 -5.35
N ILE A 57 1.75 6.69 -4.29
CA ILE A 57 1.04 7.25 -3.13
C ILE A 57 1.34 8.73 -3.06
N ALA A 58 0.31 9.52 -2.83
CA ALA A 58 0.45 10.94 -2.54
C ALA A 58 -0.62 11.36 -1.54
N GLY A 59 -0.21 12.00 -0.46
CA GLY A 59 -1.14 12.42 0.57
C GLY A 59 -0.44 13.12 1.71
N HIS A 60 -1.02 13.00 2.89
CA HIS A 60 -0.47 13.67 4.07
C HIS A 60 -0.95 13.01 5.34
N ARG A 61 -0.25 13.34 6.43
CA ARG A 61 -0.72 12.99 7.75
C ARG A 61 -0.74 14.24 8.63
N SER A 62 -1.66 14.25 9.58
CA SER A 62 -1.79 15.28 10.59
C SER A 62 -2.00 14.58 11.92
N GLY A 63 -0.99 14.61 12.80
CA GLY A 63 -1.03 13.80 14.01
C GLY A 63 -1.16 12.32 13.67
N SER A 64 -2.21 11.68 14.15
CA SER A 64 -2.49 10.27 13.86
C SER A 64 -3.36 10.05 12.62
N ALA A 65 -3.92 11.12 12.04
CA ALA A 65 -4.77 10.99 10.86
C ALA A 65 -3.91 10.89 9.59
N VAL A 66 -4.18 9.87 8.78
CA VAL A 66 -3.47 9.61 7.54
C VAL A 66 -4.47 9.61 6.39
N SER A 67 -4.15 10.32 5.32
CA SER A 67 -4.97 10.35 4.12
C SER A 67 -4.07 10.33 2.91
N PHE A 68 -4.32 9.43 1.98
CA PHE A 68 -3.55 9.41 0.74
C PHE A 68 -4.37 8.86 -0.41
N ILE A 69 -3.91 9.18 -1.60
CA ILE A 69 -4.47 8.67 -2.85
C ILE A 69 -3.47 7.68 -3.42
N LYS A 70 -3.97 6.50 -3.76
CA LYS A 70 -3.21 5.49 -4.47
C LYS A 70 -3.63 5.55 -5.94
N ARG A 71 -2.67 5.82 -6.80
CA ARG A 71 -2.91 5.94 -8.24
C ARG A 71 -2.14 4.86 -8.96
N TYR A 72 -2.88 3.95 -9.58
CA TYR A 72 -2.28 2.87 -10.34
C TYR A 72 -1.61 3.37 -11.61
N GLU A 73 -0.50 2.75 -11.97
CA GLU A 73 0.14 3.04 -13.25
C GLU A 73 -0.78 2.58 -14.39
N PRO A 74 -0.78 3.30 -15.51
CA PRO A 74 -1.65 2.98 -16.63
C PRO A 74 -1.17 1.71 -17.34
N SER A 75 -1.47 0.56 -16.74
CA SER A 75 -1.03 -0.73 -17.22
C SER A 75 -2.10 -1.45 -18.05
N GLY A 76 -3.24 -0.81 -18.27
CA GLY A 76 -4.33 -1.41 -19.01
C GLY A 76 -5.20 -2.36 -18.21
N CYS A 77 -5.02 -2.43 -16.91
CA CYS A 77 -5.78 -3.35 -16.07
C CYS A 77 -7.09 -2.76 -15.52
N GLY A 78 -7.41 -1.52 -15.86
CA GLY A 78 -8.69 -0.93 -15.50
C GLY A 78 -8.79 -0.40 -14.07
N TYR A 79 -7.71 -0.40 -13.30
CA TYR A 79 -7.70 0.23 -12.00
C TYR A 79 -7.71 1.74 -12.13
N ASP A 80 -8.35 2.36 -11.16
CA ASP A 80 -8.45 3.80 -11.09
C ASP A 80 -7.75 4.31 -9.83
N THR A 81 -8.03 5.53 -9.46
CA THR A 81 -7.51 6.18 -8.26
C THR A 81 -8.33 5.74 -7.05
N VAL A 82 -7.65 5.38 -5.97
CA VAL A 82 -8.30 4.93 -4.74
C VAL A 82 -7.90 5.85 -3.60
N THR A 83 -8.88 6.29 -2.81
CA THR A 83 -8.65 7.12 -1.63
C THR A 83 -8.53 6.23 -0.40
N TYR A 84 -7.49 6.45 0.40
CA TYR A 84 -7.24 5.77 1.66
C TYR A 84 -7.29 6.78 2.80
N GLU A 85 -8.03 6.44 3.85
CA GLU A 85 -8.10 7.25 5.06
C GLU A 85 -7.98 6.33 6.27
N GLY A 86 -7.07 6.66 7.17
CA GLY A 86 -6.84 5.81 8.32
C GLY A 86 -6.21 6.55 9.49
N VAL A 87 -5.83 5.76 10.48
CA VAL A 87 -5.23 6.25 11.72
C VAL A 87 -3.97 5.44 11.99
N VAL A 88 -2.90 6.14 12.30
CA VAL A 88 -1.66 5.51 12.72
C VAL A 88 -1.67 5.34 14.25
N ASN A 89 -1.25 4.18 14.74
CA ASN A 89 -1.18 3.94 16.17
C ASN A 89 -0.04 4.72 16.83
N ALA A 90 -0.02 4.70 18.18
CA ALA A 90 0.94 5.51 18.94
C ALA A 90 2.40 5.17 18.63
N ASP A 91 2.68 3.92 18.32
CA ASP A 91 4.05 3.45 18.05
C ASP A 91 4.48 3.67 16.59
N ALA A 92 3.57 4.16 15.75
CA ALA A 92 3.79 4.30 14.30
C ALA A 92 4.15 2.96 13.63
N THR A 93 3.53 1.88 14.09
CA THR A 93 3.77 0.53 13.57
C THR A 93 2.59 -0.01 12.77
N GLU A 94 1.41 0.61 12.91
CA GLU A 94 0.21 0.18 12.21
C GLU A 94 -0.59 1.38 11.74
N ILE A 95 -1.13 1.27 10.52
CA ILE A 95 -2.10 2.21 9.97
C ILE A 95 -3.32 1.40 9.57
N ASP A 96 -4.48 1.74 10.11
CA ASP A 96 -5.72 1.05 9.73
C ASP A 96 -6.78 2.06 9.33
N GLY A 97 -7.70 1.63 8.49
CA GLY A 97 -8.76 2.51 8.03
C GLY A 97 -9.55 1.92 6.89
N ARG A 98 -9.97 2.80 6.00
CA ARG A 98 -10.83 2.42 4.89
C ARG A 98 -10.28 2.97 3.59
N TRP A 99 -10.51 2.22 2.53
CA TRP A 99 -10.30 2.68 1.16
C TRP A 99 -11.65 2.84 0.47
N ARG A 100 -11.69 3.71 -0.53
CA ARG A 100 -12.91 3.90 -1.31
C ARG A 100 -12.61 4.39 -2.72
N LEU A 101 -13.51 4.04 -3.60
CA LEU A 101 -13.63 4.61 -4.93
C LEU A 101 -15.13 4.66 -5.26
N PRO A 102 -15.56 5.30 -6.35
CA PRO A 102 -16.98 5.39 -6.64
C PRO A 102 -17.65 4.02 -6.67
N GLY A 103 -18.66 3.84 -5.79
CA GLY A 103 -19.44 2.62 -5.71
C GLY A 103 -18.78 1.44 -4.99
N LEU A 104 -17.59 1.62 -4.43
CA LEU A 104 -16.88 0.51 -3.81
C LEU A 104 -16.03 1.01 -2.65
N SER A 105 -16.01 0.24 -1.57
CA SER A 105 -15.18 0.57 -0.41
C SER A 105 -14.82 -0.69 0.37
N GLY A 106 -13.86 -0.57 1.26
CA GLY A 106 -13.44 -1.65 2.13
C GLY A 106 -12.51 -1.15 3.20
N THR A 107 -11.89 -2.08 3.91
CA THR A 107 -10.95 -1.77 4.98
C THR A 107 -9.53 -2.08 4.53
N PHE A 108 -8.56 -1.47 5.19
CA PHE A 108 -7.15 -1.79 4.97
C PHE A 108 -6.39 -1.75 6.29
N LEU A 109 -5.27 -2.45 6.29
CA LEU A 109 -4.32 -2.44 7.39
C LEU A 109 -2.92 -2.45 6.81
N MET A 110 -2.05 -1.59 7.34
CA MET A 110 -0.63 -1.58 7.00
C MET A 110 0.16 -1.76 8.28
N VAL A 111 1.10 -2.69 8.26
CA VAL A 111 1.97 -2.97 9.40
C VAL A 111 3.40 -2.69 8.98
N ARG A 112 4.11 -1.90 9.78
CA ARG A 112 5.49 -1.55 9.46
C ARG A 112 6.34 -2.80 9.46
N SER A 113 7.07 -3.01 8.37
CA SER A 113 8.01 -4.11 8.29
C SER A 113 9.16 -3.86 9.26
N THR A 114 9.56 -4.89 10.00
CA THR A 114 10.73 -4.83 10.86
C THR A 114 12.02 -5.08 10.09
N LYS A 115 11.91 -5.46 8.83
CA LYS A 115 13.06 -5.73 7.98
C LYS A 115 13.52 -4.44 7.29
N PRO A 116 14.84 -4.25 7.13
CA PRO A 116 15.34 -3.15 6.30
C PRO A 116 14.81 -3.29 4.86
N ALA A 117 14.61 -2.16 4.19
CA ALA A 117 14.13 -2.16 2.81
C ALA A 117 15.00 -3.00 1.88
N THR A 118 16.31 -2.96 2.08
CA THR A 118 17.26 -3.76 1.29
C THR A 118 17.06 -5.26 1.48
N ALA A 119 16.73 -5.70 2.70
CA ALA A 119 16.48 -7.11 2.98
C ALA A 119 15.17 -7.58 2.31
N VAL A 120 14.14 -6.76 2.30
CA VAL A 120 12.88 -7.09 1.65
C VAL A 120 13.08 -7.26 0.14
N VAL A 121 13.80 -6.35 -0.48
CA VAL A 121 14.11 -6.44 -1.93
C VAL A 121 14.93 -7.70 -2.22
N ALA A 122 15.92 -8.03 -1.39
CA ALA A 122 16.73 -9.22 -1.57
C ALA A 122 15.90 -10.50 -1.47
N GLU A 123 14.96 -10.57 -0.54
CA GLU A 123 14.06 -11.72 -0.42
C GLU A 123 13.20 -11.90 -1.66
N GLU A 124 12.65 -10.84 -2.20
CA GLU A 124 11.84 -10.91 -3.41
C GLU A 124 12.65 -11.39 -4.61
N ARG A 125 13.87 -10.90 -4.77
CA ARG A 125 14.77 -11.36 -5.83
C ARG A 125 15.11 -12.84 -5.69
N THR A 126 15.32 -13.31 -4.47
CA THR A 126 15.58 -14.72 -4.19
C THR A 126 14.39 -15.58 -4.58
N LYS A 127 13.17 -15.14 -4.26
CA LYS A 127 11.95 -15.84 -4.65
C LYS A 127 11.81 -15.94 -6.16
N GLU A 128 12.12 -14.89 -6.88
CA GLU A 128 12.06 -14.90 -8.35
C GLU A 128 13.06 -15.88 -8.94
N ARG A 129 14.24 -15.96 -8.39
CA ARG A 129 15.27 -16.88 -8.86
C ARG A 129 14.96 -18.35 -8.57
N ALA A 130 14.18 -18.61 -7.54
CA ALA A 130 13.85 -19.96 -7.13
C ALA A 130 12.79 -20.62 -8.02
N ARG A 131 12.23 -19.90 -8.94
CA ARG A 131 11.20 -20.41 -9.85
C ARG A 131 11.78 -21.12 -11.07
#